data_440500a1733097016b628267f29141f9
#
_entry.id   440500a1733097016b628267f29141f9
#
_cell.length_a   1.000
_cell.length_b   1.000
_cell.length_c   1.000
_cell.angle_alpha   90.00
_cell.angle_beta   90.00
_cell.angle_gamma   90.00
#
_symmetry.space_group_name_H-M   'P 1'
#
loop_
_entity.id
_entity.type
_entity.pdbx_description
1 polymer ?
#
loop_
_entity_poly.entity_id
_entity_poly.type
_entity_poly.pdbx_seq_one_letter_code
_entity_poly.pdbx_strand_id
1 'polypeptide(L)'
;MINTVKKKGGLVSYRRKDGMEIPYELNTTWFSALKDDDEELSIRKYLCSIAVALSIEGIPGIYIQSLFGMENDLKKVSRTGIKRDINRSELDIAKIIEALEDKDSKENRIFTQVTNLIRIRTGQQPFHPAARQDIVYLNDSVFSILRAAGTEKILAIHNVSRHGQEVDTTELKMEGGVDLISKKDISDGIILEPYQFMWVKSSY
;
A
#
# COMPACT_ATOMS: atom_id res chain seq x y z
N MET A 1 17.12 5.45 -4.32
CA MET A 1 16.58 4.46 -3.36
C MET A 1 17.47 4.29 -2.13
N ILE A 2 18.74 3.88 -2.20
CA ILE A 2 19.64 3.67 -1.04
C ILE A 2 19.68 4.91 -0.12
N ASN A 3 19.94 6.09 -0.67
CA ASN A 3 20.01 7.34 0.11
C ASN A 3 18.67 7.66 0.79
N THR A 4 17.56 7.39 0.13
CA THR A 4 16.22 7.59 0.70
C THR A 4 15.97 6.68 1.89
N VAL A 5 16.32 5.38 1.77
CA VAL A 5 16.19 4.42 2.87
C VAL A 5 17.05 4.82 4.06
N LYS A 6 18.33 5.20 3.82
CA LYS A 6 19.22 5.68 4.88
C LYS A 6 18.69 6.94 5.58
N LYS A 7 18.18 7.93 4.83
CA LYS A 7 17.59 9.15 5.39
C LYS A 7 16.38 8.86 6.29
N LYS A 8 15.65 7.76 6.02
CA LYS A 8 14.49 7.33 6.80
C LYS A 8 14.84 6.29 7.88
N GLY A 9 16.11 6.22 8.28
CA GLY A 9 16.56 5.34 9.36
C GLY A 9 16.68 3.87 8.98
N GLY A 10 16.58 3.53 7.71
CA GLY A 10 16.83 2.18 7.22
C GLY A 10 18.32 1.87 7.06
N LEU A 11 18.64 0.60 6.97
CA LEU A 11 20.01 0.08 6.86
C LEU A 11 20.22 -0.60 5.52
N VAL A 12 21.47 -0.67 5.08
CA VAL A 12 21.87 -1.34 3.83
C VAL A 12 22.88 -2.43 4.15
N SER A 13 22.60 -3.64 3.65
CA SER A 13 23.55 -4.74 3.68
C SER A 13 24.36 -4.77 2.40
N TYR A 14 25.66 -5.04 2.54
CA TYR A 14 26.60 -5.08 1.45
C TYR A 14 27.21 -6.49 1.35
N ARG A 15 27.55 -6.91 0.15
CA ARG A 15 28.34 -8.12 -0.11
C ARG A 15 29.58 -7.76 -0.93
N ARG A 16 30.63 -8.52 -0.78
CA ARG A 16 31.82 -8.41 -1.63
C ARG A 16 31.62 -9.21 -2.92
N LYS A 17 31.87 -8.58 -4.04
CA LYS A 17 31.93 -9.19 -5.36
C LYS A 17 33.08 -8.53 -6.12
N ASP A 18 34.01 -9.33 -6.65
CA ASP A 18 35.16 -8.86 -7.44
C ASP A 18 35.99 -7.75 -6.73
N GLY A 19 36.19 -7.91 -5.42
CA GLY A 19 36.91 -6.96 -4.56
C GLY A 19 36.14 -5.69 -4.16
N MET A 20 34.95 -5.47 -4.69
CA MET A 20 34.10 -4.30 -4.41
C MET A 20 32.96 -4.63 -3.44
N GLU A 21 32.59 -3.66 -2.59
CA GLU A 21 31.38 -3.75 -1.78
C GLU A 21 30.17 -3.30 -2.60
N ILE A 22 29.21 -4.22 -2.82
CA ILE A 22 27.99 -3.96 -3.57
C ILE A 22 26.79 -4.04 -2.62
N PRO A 23 25.89 -3.04 -2.60
CA PRO A 23 24.65 -3.12 -1.84
C PRO A 23 23.78 -4.24 -2.43
N TYR A 24 23.22 -5.10 -1.57
CA TYR A 24 22.37 -6.19 -2.01
C TYR A 24 21.01 -6.27 -1.30
N GLU A 25 20.88 -5.60 -0.15
CA GLU A 25 19.64 -5.65 0.61
C GLU A 25 19.38 -4.32 1.33
N LEU A 26 18.14 -3.85 1.23
CA LEU A 26 17.64 -2.72 1.99
C LEU A 26 16.86 -3.27 3.21
N ASN A 27 17.32 -2.92 4.41
CA ASN A 27 16.73 -3.36 5.65
C ASN A 27 15.93 -2.20 6.24
N THR A 28 14.62 -2.27 6.16
CA THR A 28 13.66 -1.27 6.66
C THR A 28 12.28 -1.89 6.72
N THR A 29 11.38 -1.37 7.55
CA THR A 29 9.96 -1.72 7.47
C THR A 29 9.32 -0.99 6.29
N TRP A 30 8.22 -1.53 5.77
CA TRP A 30 7.49 -0.91 4.68
C TRP A 30 6.96 0.47 5.07
N PHE A 31 6.40 0.60 6.28
CA PHE A 31 5.92 1.89 6.79
C PHE A 31 7.06 2.93 6.87
N SER A 32 8.19 2.59 7.52
CA SER A 32 9.32 3.52 7.65
C SER A 32 9.91 3.94 6.30
N ALA A 33 9.94 3.04 5.31
CA ALA A 33 10.42 3.38 3.97
C ALA A 33 9.57 4.47 3.28
N LEU A 34 8.27 4.53 3.60
CA LEU A 34 7.31 5.48 3.04
C LEU A 34 7.02 6.68 3.94
N LYS A 35 7.45 6.65 5.22
CA LYS A 35 7.18 7.69 6.21
C LYS A 35 7.50 9.09 5.67
N ASP A 36 6.63 10.03 5.95
CA ASP A 36 6.76 11.46 5.66
C ASP A 36 6.95 12.24 6.96
N ASP A 37 7.16 13.55 6.90
CA ASP A 37 7.23 14.41 8.07
C ASP A 37 5.84 14.61 8.71
N ASP A 38 4.79 14.47 7.92
CA ASP A 38 3.39 14.48 8.35
C ASP A 38 2.88 13.05 8.54
N GLU A 39 2.29 12.77 9.72
CA GLU A 39 1.79 11.44 10.06
C GLU A 39 0.59 11.02 9.20
N GLU A 40 -0.33 11.95 8.94
CA GLU A 40 -1.50 11.69 8.11
C GLU A 40 -1.09 11.32 6.68
N LEU A 41 -0.16 12.07 6.10
CA LEU A 41 0.39 11.75 4.78
C LEU A 41 1.17 10.43 4.80
N SER A 42 1.85 10.11 5.90
CA SER A 42 2.54 8.82 6.08
C SER A 42 1.56 7.65 6.02
N ILE A 43 0.45 7.75 6.76
CA ILE A 43 -0.59 6.73 6.78
C ILE A 43 -1.24 6.59 5.40
N ARG A 44 -1.65 7.70 4.78
CA ARG A 44 -2.27 7.68 3.42
C ARG A 44 -1.34 7.05 2.38
N LYS A 45 -0.09 7.46 2.35
CA LYS A 45 0.92 6.94 1.44
C LYS A 45 1.17 5.45 1.63
N TYR A 46 1.24 5.04 2.90
CA TYR A 46 1.38 3.62 3.25
C TYR A 46 0.17 2.82 2.79
N LEU A 47 -1.04 3.25 3.11
CA LEU A 47 -2.28 2.57 2.72
C LEU A 47 -2.46 2.53 1.20
N CYS A 48 -2.09 3.59 0.49
CA CYS A 48 -2.07 3.61 -0.97
C CYS A 48 -1.14 2.51 -1.53
N SER A 49 0.06 2.36 -0.96
CA SER A 49 1.00 1.32 -1.38
C SER A 49 0.50 -0.10 -1.10
N ILE A 50 -0.21 -0.31 0.01
CA ILE A 50 -0.89 -1.58 0.32
C ILE A 50 -2.03 -1.83 -0.68
N ALA A 51 -2.83 -0.80 -1.00
CA ALA A 51 -3.90 -0.91 -1.97
C ALA A 51 -3.39 -1.28 -3.37
N VAL A 52 -2.25 -0.70 -3.79
CA VAL A 52 -1.55 -1.11 -5.02
C VAL A 52 -1.20 -2.60 -4.96
N ALA A 53 -0.52 -3.05 -3.89
CA ALA A 53 -0.13 -4.45 -3.75
C ALA A 53 -1.33 -5.41 -3.73
N LEU A 54 -2.45 -4.99 -3.14
CA LEU A 54 -3.69 -5.76 -3.09
C LEU A 54 -4.48 -5.74 -4.41
N SER A 55 -4.23 -4.82 -5.31
CA SER A 55 -4.92 -4.74 -6.61
C SER A 55 -4.24 -5.54 -7.72
N ILE A 56 -2.94 -5.78 -7.61
CA ILE A 56 -2.13 -6.49 -8.61
C ILE A 56 -2.51 -7.98 -8.70
N GLU A 57 -2.34 -8.54 -9.89
CA GLU A 57 -2.47 -9.98 -10.18
C GLU A 57 -1.58 -10.82 -9.25
N GLY A 58 -2.06 -12.02 -8.89
CA GLY A 58 -1.36 -12.95 -8.01
C GLY A 58 -1.90 -12.97 -6.58
N ILE A 59 -1.21 -13.68 -5.70
CA ILE A 59 -1.57 -13.83 -4.29
C ILE A 59 -0.74 -12.84 -3.47
N PRO A 60 -1.35 -11.80 -2.88
CA PRO A 60 -0.63 -10.84 -2.06
C PRO A 60 -0.22 -11.47 -0.72
N GLY A 61 1.06 -11.30 -0.36
CA GLY A 61 1.56 -11.64 0.96
C GLY A 61 1.69 -10.38 1.81
N ILE A 62 1.06 -10.35 2.99
CA ILE A 62 1.21 -9.26 3.94
C ILE A 62 1.92 -9.77 5.18
N TYR A 63 3.09 -9.19 5.47
CA TYR A 63 3.83 -9.51 6.67
C TYR A 63 3.09 -8.99 7.91
N ILE A 64 3.05 -9.77 9.00
CA ILE A 64 2.25 -9.43 10.19
C ILE A 64 2.51 -8.02 10.73
N GLN A 65 3.74 -7.56 10.74
CA GLN A 65 4.08 -6.21 11.20
C GLN A 65 3.54 -5.11 10.27
N SER A 66 3.33 -5.43 9.00
CA SER A 66 2.73 -4.51 8.03
C SER A 66 1.25 -4.27 8.30
N LEU A 67 0.54 -5.18 8.97
CA LEU A 67 -0.85 -4.96 9.37
C LEU A 67 -1.03 -3.81 10.36
N PHE A 68 0.04 -3.46 11.10
CA PHE A 68 0.01 -2.43 12.14
C PHE A 68 0.89 -1.21 11.78
N GLY A 69 1.45 -1.15 10.57
CA GLY A 69 2.35 -0.06 10.20
C GLY A 69 3.57 0.07 11.12
N MET A 70 4.16 -1.06 11.53
CA MET A 70 5.30 -1.06 12.45
C MET A 70 6.50 -0.34 11.85
N GLU A 71 7.18 0.43 12.68
CA GLU A 71 8.37 1.19 12.32
C GLU A 71 9.67 0.38 12.51
N ASN A 72 10.79 0.94 12.05
CA ASN A 72 12.11 0.36 12.19
C ASN A 72 12.51 0.18 13.66
N ASP A 73 12.91 -1.03 14.05
CA ASP A 73 13.41 -1.34 15.39
C ASP A 73 14.94 -1.22 15.46
N LEU A 74 15.41 0.02 15.54
CA LEU A 74 16.84 0.29 15.71
C LEU A 74 17.39 -0.17 17.08
N LYS A 75 16.52 -0.26 18.10
CA LYS A 75 16.93 -0.77 19.43
C LYS A 75 17.28 -2.26 19.35
N LYS A 76 16.47 -3.04 18.65
CA LYS A 76 16.77 -4.46 18.43
C LYS A 76 18.06 -4.64 17.65
N VAL A 77 18.27 -3.89 16.56
CA VAL A 77 19.52 -3.92 15.79
C VAL A 77 20.74 -3.57 16.67
N SER A 78 20.64 -2.55 17.50
CA SER A 78 21.72 -2.17 18.44
C SER A 78 22.05 -3.29 19.43
N ARG A 79 21.04 -4.06 19.87
CA ARG A 79 21.21 -5.19 20.79
C ARG A 79 21.81 -6.43 20.12
N THR A 80 21.38 -6.73 18.90
CA THR A 80 21.74 -7.99 18.20
C THR A 80 22.90 -7.85 17.22
N GLY A 81 23.18 -6.65 16.75
CA GLY A 81 24.12 -6.40 15.66
C GLY A 81 23.62 -6.85 14.28
N ILE A 82 22.40 -7.38 14.17
CA ILE A 82 21.86 -7.97 12.95
C ILE A 82 20.96 -6.94 12.23
N LYS A 83 21.38 -6.45 11.06
CA LYS A 83 20.65 -5.42 10.30
C LYS A 83 19.19 -5.82 9.96
N ARG A 84 18.94 -7.10 9.69
CA ARG A 84 17.60 -7.62 9.38
C ARG A 84 16.62 -7.54 10.55
N ASP A 85 17.12 -7.42 11.78
CA ASP A 85 16.25 -7.31 12.94
C ASP A 85 15.49 -5.98 13.00
N ILE A 86 15.88 -5.00 12.19
CA ILE A 86 15.19 -3.72 12.05
C ILE A 86 13.71 -3.85 11.67
N ASN A 87 13.36 -4.87 10.89
CA ASN A 87 12.00 -5.15 10.46
C ASN A 87 11.43 -6.45 11.05
N ARG A 88 11.97 -6.88 12.19
CA ARG A 88 11.56 -8.10 12.91
C ARG A 88 11.34 -7.82 14.38
N SER A 89 10.69 -6.69 14.69
CA SER A 89 10.34 -6.35 16.07
C SER A 89 9.51 -7.46 16.70
N GLU A 90 9.70 -7.66 17.99
CA GLU A 90 8.80 -8.50 18.78
C GLU A 90 7.48 -7.75 18.97
N LEU A 91 6.38 -8.42 18.66
CA LEU A 91 5.06 -7.83 18.84
C LEU A 91 4.63 -8.01 20.29
N ASP A 92 4.50 -6.90 21.00
CA ASP A 92 3.87 -6.87 22.31
C ASP A 92 2.35 -6.88 22.11
N ILE A 93 1.76 -8.03 22.31
CA ILE A 93 0.33 -8.25 22.03
C ILE A 93 -0.55 -7.34 22.91
N ALA A 94 -0.17 -7.10 24.17
CA ALA A 94 -0.96 -6.25 25.06
C ALA A 94 -0.99 -4.81 24.53
N LYS A 95 0.16 -4.27 24.12
CA LYS A 95 0.22 -2.93 23.52
C LYS A 95 -0.49 -2.81 22.19
N ILE A 96 -0.47 -3.87 21.38
CA ILE A 96 -1.22 -3.87 20.12
C ILE A 96 -2.73 -3.85 20.39
N ILE A 97 -3.21 -4.65 21.34
CA ILE A 97 -4.63 -4.64 21.71
C ILE A 97 -5.03 -3.25 22.21
N GLU A 98 -4.27 -2.67 23.13
CA GLU A 98 -4.50 -1.30 23.62
C GLU A 98 -4.56 -0.28 22.48
N ALA A 99 -3.59 -0.31 21.56
CA ALA A 99 -3.58 0.59 20.40
C ALA A 99 -4.78 0.34 19.45
N LEU A 100 -5.26 -0.89 19.32
CA LEU A 100 -6.44 -1.19 18.51
C LEU A 100 -7.76 -0.77 19.16
N GLU A 101 -7.81 -0.53 20.46
CA GLU A 101 -8.98 0.04 21.14
C GLU A 101 -9.11 1.54 20.90
N ASP A 102 -8.00 2.24 20.66
CA ASP A 102 -7.97 3.66 20.28
C ASP A 102 -8.15 3.82 18.77
N LYS A 103 -9.32 4.32 18.34
CA LYS A 103 -9.68 4.53 16.93
C LYS A 103 -8.78 5.55 16.21
N ASP A 104 -8.18 6.47 16.95
CA ASP A 104 -7.33 7.53 16.41
C ASP A 104 -5.86 7.09 16.33
N SER A 105 -5.51 5.97 16.94
CA SER A 105 -4.16 5.42 16.86
C SER A 105 -3.78 5.05 15.42
N LYS A 106 -2.51 5.22 15.08
CA LYS A 106 -1.96 4.81 13.79
C LYS A 106 -2.21 3.32 13.52
N GLU A 107 -2.00 2.49 14.52
CA GLU A 107 -2.15 1.03 14.45
C GLU A 107 -3.59 0.62 14.12
N ASN A 108 -4.57 1.19 14.81
CA ASN A 108 -5.99 0.93 14.56
C ASN A 108 -6.39 1.37 13.15
N ARG A 109 -6.03 2.60 12.77
CA ARG A 109 -6.36 3.17 11.47
C ARG A 109 -5.79 2.32 10.32
N ILE A 110 -4.53 1.89 10.42
CA ILE A 110 -3.90 1.04 9.41
C ILE A 110 -4.53 -0.34 9.41
N PHE A 111 -4.65 -0.99 10.56
CA PHE A 111 -5.23 -2.33 10.68
C PHE A 111 -6.65 -2.40 10.13
N THR A 112 -7.50 -1.45 10.50
CA THR A 112 -8.89 -1.37 10.05
C THR A 112 -8.97 -1.22 8.54
N GLN A 113 -8.18 -0.32 7.95
CA GLN A 113 -8.18 -0.10 6.51
C GLN A 113 -7.62 -1.29 5.73
N VAL A 114 -6.49 -1.85 6.17
CA VAL A 114 -5.88 -3.01 5.50
C VAL A 114 -6.81 -4.23 5.55
N THR A 115 -7.40 -4.52 6.69
CA THR A 115 -8.34 -5.64 6.83
C THR A 115 -9.62 -5.44 6.01
N ASN A 116 -10.10 -4.19 5.89
CA ASN A 116 -11.22 -3.86 5.02
C ASN A 116 -10.86 -4.08 3.54
N LEU A 117 -9.70 -3.63 3.09
CA LEU A 117 -9.22 -3.86 1.72
C LEU A 117 -9.09 -5.35 1.40
N ILE A 118 -8.55 -6.15 2.32
CA ILE A 118 -8.47 -7.61 2.17
C ILE A 118 -9.86 -8.21 2.01
N ARG A 119 -10.83 -7.80 2.85
CA ARG A 119 -12.22 -8.29 2.80
C ARG A 119 -12.89 -7.93 1.47
N ILE A 120 -12.71 -6.68 1.00
CA ILE A 120 -13.24 -6.26 -0.31
C ILE A 120 -12.61 -7.11 -1.41
N ARG A 121 -11.27 -7.21 -1.45
CA ARG A 121 -10.55 -8.00 -2.44
C ARG A 121 -11.05 -9.45 -2.53
N THR A 122 -11.17 -10.12 -1.40
CA THR A 122 -11.57 -11.54 -1.35
C THR A 122 -13.00 -11.77 -1.79
N GLY A 123 -13.85 -10.75 -1.70
CA GLY A 123 -15.24 -10.80 -2.16
C GLY A 123 -15.45 -10.48 -3.64
N GLN A 124 -14.39 -10.17 -4.41
CA GLN A 124 -14.51 -9.75 -5.80
C GLN A 124 -13.80 -10.71 -6.76
N GLN A 125 -14.54 -11.29 -7.69
CA GLN A 125 -14.01 -12.19 -8.73
C GLN A 125 -12.90 -11.56 -9.59
N PRO A 126 -12.98 -10.27 -10.02
CA PRO A 126 -11.90 -9.62 -10.73
C PRO A 126 -10.57 -9.58 -9.99
N PHE A 127 -10.56 -9.67 -8.65
CA PHE A 127 -9.34 -9.75 -7.87
C PHE A 127 -8.83 -11.18 -7.63
N HIS A 128 -9.46 -12.19 -8.20
CA HIS A 128 -8.91 -13.54 -8.18
C HIS A 128 -7.46 -13.55 -8.71
N PRO A 129 -6.54 -14.34 -8.12
CA PRO A 129 -5.12 -14.34 -8.52
C PRO A 129 -4.85 -14.56 -10.00
N ALA A 130 -5.68 -15.37 -10.66
CA ALA A 130 -5.58 -15.68 -12.09
C ALA A 130 -6.51 -14.83 -12.98
N ALA A 131 -7.20 -13.82 -12.44
CA ALA A 131 -8.05 -12.94 -13.24
C ALA A 131 -7.18 -12.01 -14.10
N ARG A 132 -7.70 -11.64 -15.29
CA ARG A 132 -6.99 -10.77 -16.23
C ARG A 132 -6.65 -9.43 -15.60
N GLN A 133 -5.45 -8.93 -15.93
CA GLN A 133 -4.97 -7.61 -15.58
C GLN A 133 -4.50 -6.86 -16.82
N ASP A 134 -4.95 -5.64 -16.97
CA ASP A 134 -4.45 -4.71 -17.97
C ASP A 134 -3.97 -3.42 -17.28
N ILE A 135 -2.81 -2.90 -17.68
CA ILE A 135 -2.33 -1.61 -17.20
C ILE A 135 -3.09 -0.51 -17.94
N VAL A 136 -3.62 0.44 -17.20
CA VAL A 136 -4.32 1.61 -17.74
C VAL A 136 -3.49 2.84 -17.46
N TYR A 137 -3.05 3.54 -18.49
CA TYR A 137 -2.35 4.81 -18.32
C TYR A 137 -3.38 5.95 -18.26
N LEU A 138 -3.37 6.69 -17.17
CA LEU A 138 -4.20 7.88 -16.98
C LEU A 138 -3.33 9.15 -16.96
N ASN A 139 -2.32 9.19 -16.10
CA ASN A 139 -1.25 10.20 -16.09
C ASN A 139 -0.05 9.69 -15.27
N ASP A 140 1.05 10.45 -15.24
CA ASP A 140 2.31 10.06 -14.58
C ASP A 140 2.22 9.96 -13.04
N SER A 141 1.20 10.54 -12.43
CA SER A 141 0.99 10.57 -10.97
C SER A 141 -0.04 9.54 -10.50
N VAL A 142 -0.69 8.82 -11.43
CA VAL A 142 -1.75 7.87 -11.11
C VAL A 142 -1.39 6.48 -11.61
N PHE A 143 -1.19 5.56 -10.69
CA PHE A 143 -1.06 4.14 -11.01
C PHE A 143 -2.44 3.51 -11.11
N SER A 144 -2.78 2.94 -12.27
CA SER A 144 -4.08 2.31 -12.48
C SER A 144 -4.01 1.01 -13.26
N ILE A 145 -4.85 0.07 -12.85
CA ILE A 145 -5.02 -1.23 -13.48
C ILE A 145 -6.49 -1.61 -13.58
N LEU A 146 -6.84 -2.25 -14.68
CA LEU A 146 -8.14 -2.87 -14.89
C LEU A 146 -8.02 -4.37 -14.59
N ARG A 147 -8.83 -4.85 -13.65
CA ARG A 147 -8.99 -6.27 -13.35
C ARG A 147 -10.31 -6.77 -13.91
N ALA A 148 -10.32 -7.95 -14.52
CA ALA A 148 -11.52 -8.49 -15.15
C ALA A 148 -11.68 -9.99 -14.95
N ALA A 149 -12.92 -10.44 -14.68
CA ALA A 149 -13.31 -11.84 -14.60
C ALA A 149 -14.74 -12.02 -15.15
N GLY A 150 -14.86 -12.71 -16.27
CA GLY A 150 -16.13 -12.79 -17.00
C GLY A 150 -16.59 -11.39 -17.46
N THR A 151 -17.80 -11.01 -17.06
CA THR A 151 -18.36 -9.68 -17.35
C THR A 151 -17.99 -8.63 -16.28
N GLU A 152 -17.53 -9.07 -15.12
CA GLU A 152 -17.19 -8.13 -14.03
C GLU A 152 -15.84 -7.46 -14.26
N LYS A 153 -15.79 -6.15 -14.00
CA LYS A 153 -14.57 -5.34 -14.11
C LYS A 153 -14.41 -4.46 -12.88
N ILE A 154 -13.17 -4.29 -12.47
CA ILE A 154 -12.78 -3.33 -11.41
C ILE A 154 -11.59 -2.52 -11.93
N LEU A 155 -11.76 -1.21 -11.98
CA LEU A 155 -10.68 -0.26 -12.21
C LEU A 155 -10.11 0.16 -10.85
N ALA A 156 -8.88 -0.26 -10.56
CA ALA A 156 -8.16 0.15 -9.37
C ALA A 156 -7.27 1.35 -9.71
N ILE A 157 -7.52 2.48 -9.06
CA ILE A 157 -6.88 3.78 -9.33
C ILE A 157 -6.18 4.24 -8.06
N HIS A 158 -4.93 4.68 -8.17
CA HIS A 158 -4.11 5.08 -7.04
C HIS A 158 -3.36 6.37 -7.37
N ASN A 159 -3.66 7.46 -6.69
CA ASN A 159 -2.82 8.66 -6.73
C ASN A 159 -1.54 8.39 -5.94
N VAL A 160 -0.42 8.23 -6.63
CA VAL A 160 0.89 7.96 -6.01
C VAL A 160 1.69 9.25 -5.74
N SER A 161 1.03 10.40 -5.81
CA SER A 161 1.63 11.73 -5.63
C SER A 161 1.13 12.46 -4.38
N ARG A 162 1.85 13.52 -3.99
CA ARG A 162 1.47 14.43 -2.88
C ARG A 162 0.42 15.47 -3.27
N HIS A 163 -0.02 15.48 -4.50
CA HIS A 163 -0.92 16.49 -5.05
C HIS A 163 -2.24 15.82 -5.45
N GLY A 164 -3.33 16.58 -5.36
CA GLY A 164 -4.61 16.15 -5.93
C GLY A 164 -4.46 15.84 -7.41
N GLN A 165 -5.18 14.85 -7.90
CA GLN A 165 -5.18 14.43 -9.31
C GLN A 165 -6.61 14.38 -9.82
N GLU A 166 -6.83 15.02 -10.94
CA GLU A 166 -8.06 14.86 -11.72
C GLU A 166 -7.86 13.78 -12.77
N VAL A 167 -8.81 12.86 -12.86
CA VAL A 167 -8.70 11.69 -13.74
C VAL A 167 -9.97 11.57 -14.57
N ASP A 168 -9.82 11.58 -15.88
CA ASP A 168 -10.87 11.27 -16.82
C ASP A 168 -10.96 9.75 -17.05
N THR A 169 -12.11 9.19 -16.76
CA THR A 169 -12.40 7.76 -16.93
C THR A 169 -13.42 7.48 -18.03
N THR A 170 -13.81 8.47 -18.79
CA THR A 170 -14.88 8.39 -19.82
C THR A 170 -14.59 7.31 -20.85
N GLU A 171 -13.35 7.23 -21.36
CA GLU A 171 -12.95 6.23 -22.35
C GLU A 171 -12.99 4.79 -21.80
N LEU A 172 -12.90 4.62 -20.47
CA LEU A 172 -12.89 3.31 -19.81
C LEU A 172 -14.29 2.73 -19.61
N LYS A 173 -15.34 3.47 -19.95
CA LYS A 173 -16.74 3.07 -19.77
C LYS A 173 -17.05 2.59 -18.35
N MET A 174 -16.56 3.35 -17.37
CA MET A 174 -16.78 3.10 -15.94
C MET A 174 -17.93 3.96 -15.37
N GLU A 175 -18.71 4.59 -16.25
CA GLU A 175 -19.89 5.39 -15.89
C GLU A 175 -20.88 4.57 -15.06
N GLY A 176 -21.44 5.18 -14.02
CA GLY A 176 -22.34 4.50 -13.09
C GLY A 176 -21.67 3.44 -12.23
N GLY A 177 -20.34 3.38 -12.21
CA GLY A 177 -19.59 2.48 -11.33
C GLY A 177 -19.67 2.89 -9.87
N VAL A 178 -19.39 1.94 -8.98
CA VAL A 178 -19.36 2.15 -7.52
C VAL A 178 -17.94 1.95 -7.00
N ASP A 179 -17.43 2.90 -6.23
CA ASP A 179 -16.20 2.68 -5.46
C ASP A 179 -16.47 1.67 -4.34
N LEU A 180 -15.84 0.51 -4.41
CA LEU A 180 -16.00 -0.58 -3.45
C LEU A 180 -15.52 -0.21 -2.02
N ILE A 181 -14.67 0.82 -1.89
CA ILE A 181 -14.09 1.22 -0.63
C ILE A 181 -15.00 2.21 0.09
N SER A 182 -15.36 3.32 -0.57
CA SER A 182 -16.23 4.36 0.00
C SER A 182 -17.72 4.06 -0.14
N LYS A 183 -18.11 3.10 -1.01
CA LYS A 183 -19.48 2.75 -1.38
C LYS A 183 -20.24 3.89 -2.08
N LYS A 184 -19.54 4.83 -2.68
CA LYS A 184 -20.12 5.96 -3.41
C LYS A 184 -20.17 5.65 -4.89
N ASP A 185 -21.23 6.14 -5.54
CA ASP A 185 -21.33 6.13 -6.99
C ASP A 185 -20.29 7.09 -7.58
N ILE A 186 -19.75 6.72 -8.74
CA ILE A 186 -18.77 7.51 -9.47
C ILE A 186 -19.49 8.26 -10.59
N SER A 187 -19.38 9.57 -10.56
CA SER A 187 -19.76 10.46 -11.67
C SER A 187 -18.59 10.65 -12.63
N ASP A 188 -18.88 11.34 -13.75
CA ASP A 188 -17.87 11.74 -14.72
C ASP A 188 -16.78 12.61 -14.07
N GLY A 189 -15.55 12.20 -14.23
CA GLY A 189 -14.40 12.84 -13.59
C GLY A 189 -14.18 12.42 -12.13
N ILE A 190 -13.03 11.85 -11.87
CA ILE A 190 -12.60 11.44 -10.53
C ILE A 190 -11.55 12.43 -10.03
N ILE A 191 -11.79 13.03 -8.86
CA ILE A 191 -10.79 13.82 -8.15
C ILE A 191 -10.23 12.96 -7.02
N LEU A 192 -8.94 12.70 -7.05
CA LEU A 192 -8.20 11.95 -6.03
C LEU A 192 -7.37 12.90 -5.18
N GLU A 193 -7.61 12.92 -3.89
CA GLU A 193 -6.76 13.58 -2.91
C GLU A 193 -5.32 12.98 -2.92
N PRO A 194 -4.33 13.64 -2.28
CA PRO A 194 -2.99 13.08 -2.13
C PRO A 194 -3.02 11.66 -1.56
N TYR A 195 -2.41 10.71 -2.26
CA TYR A 195 -2.34 9.29 -1.93
C TYR A 195 -3.70 8.60 -1.75
N GLN A 196 -4.77 9.20 -2.25
CA GLN A 196 -6.08 8.55 -2.30
C GLN A 196 -6.08 7.44 -3.36
N PHE A 197 -6.87 6.40 -3.10
CA PHE A 197 -7.08 5.29 -4.02
C PHE A 197 -8.56 4.88 -4.01
N MET A 198 -8.99 4.29 -5.11
CA MET A 198 -10.36 3.83 -5.34
C MET A 198 -10.35 2.51 -6.09
N TRP A 199 -11.32 1.65 -5.81
CA TRP A 199 -11.60 0.43 -6.57
C TRP A 199 -13.00 0.50 -7.15
N VAL A 200 -13.09 0.99 -8.37
CA VAL A 200 -14.35 1.27 -9.05
C VAL A 200 -14.83 0.00 -9.77
N LYS A 201 -15.94 -0.55 -9.32
CA LYS A 201 -16.60 -1.68 -9.99
C LYS A 201 -17.58 -1.12 -11.01
N SER A 202 -17.49 -1.59 -12.26
CA SER A 202 -18.44 -1.27 -13.31
C SER A 202 -19.84 -1.81 -12.98
N SER A 203 -20.86 -1.07 -13.35
CA SER A 203 -22.28 -1.50 -13.21
C SER A 203 -22.72 -2.51 -14.25
N TYR A 204 -21.88 -2.84 -15.26
CA TYR A 204 -22.17 -3.73 -16.39
C TYR A 204 -21.15 -4.83 -16.49
#